data_0705f779bbc84cc716c52c3161ad0529
#
_entry.id   0705f779bbc84cc716c52c3161ad0529
#
_cell.length_a   1.000
_cell.length_b   1.000
_cell.length_c   1.000
_cell.angle_alpha   90.00
_cell.angle_beta   90.00
_cell.angle_gamma   90.00
#
_symmetry.space_group_name_H-M   'P 1'
#
loop_
_entity.id
_entity.type
_entity.pdbx_description
1 polymer ?
#
loop_
_entity_poly.entity_id
_entity_poly.type
_entity_poly.pdbx_seq_one_letter_code
_entity_poly.pdbx_strand_id
1 'polypeptide(L)'
;MKNINVYDILKYSIIVFPLAFAGIPIYLHAPDYYASNLGIKIETIGIALLVLRLFDAFLDPLIGRISDYFFYIRHKIIYSGSFLLALGFWMVFHPYGSYILAWFFLSIFLCTLGFSLIAINIQAFGGLWDISSRQVIKVITIR
;
A
#
# COMPACT_ATOMS: atom_id res chain seq x y z
N MET A 1 5.61 17.56 27.34
CA MET A 1 6.07 16.35 26.62
C MET A 1 5.09 15.23 26.96
N LYS A 2 4.32 14.76 25.99
CA LYS A 2 3.37 13.65 26.21
C LYS A 2 4.17 12.35 26.20
N ASN A 3 4.20 11.63 27.30
CA ASN A 3 4.80 10.30 27.36
C ASN A 3 3.98 9.38 26.44
N ILE A 4 4.62 8.87 25.36
CA ILE A 4 3.97 7.90 24.50
C ILE A 4 3.88 6.59 25.27
N ASN A 5 2.67 6.12 25.43
CA ASN A 5 2.40 4.87 26.11
C ASN A 5 2.67 3.72 25.14
N VAL A 6 3.17 2.58 25.64
CA VAL A 6 3.33 1.35 24.84
C VAL A 6 2.04 1.00 24.09
N TYR A 7 0.90 1.32 24.65
CA TYR A 7 -0.41 1.12 24.05
C TYR A 7 -0.63 1.93 22.75
N ASP A 8 -0.10 3.16 22.67
CA ASP A 8 -0.19 4.00 21.46
C ASP A 8 0.70 3.44 20.33
N ILE A 9 1.87 2.93 20.69
CA ILE A 9 2.78 2.25 19.76
C ILE A 9 2.14 0.97 19.22
N LEU A 10 1.51 0.17 20.09
CA LEU A 10 0.83 -1.05 19.68
C LEU A 10 -0.35 -0.78 18.73
N LYS A 11 -1.16 0.25 18.99
CA LYS A 11 -2.23 0.67 18.08
C LYS A 11 -1.71 1.05 16.70
N TYR A 12 -0.60 1.78 16.66
CA TYR A 12 0.04 2.16 15.39
C TYR A 12 0.54 0.92 14.64
N SER A 13 1.21 0.00 15.33
CA SER A 13 1.76 -1.22 14.74
C SER A 13 0.67 -2.17 14.21
N ILE A 14 -0.48 -2.25 14.90
CA ILE A 14 -1.63 -3.06 14.45
C ILE A 14 -2.16 -2.60 13.10
N ILE A 15 -2.14 -1.29 12.81
CA ILE A 15 -2.61 -0.77 11.52
C ILE A 15 -1.60 -1.08 10.40
N VAL A 16 -0.31 -1.09 10.72
CA VAL A 16 0.77 -1.35 9.74
C VAL A 16 0.87 -2.83 9.38
N PHE A 17 0.53 -3.72 10.30
CA PHE A 17 0.63 -5.17 10.11
C PHE A 17 -0.18 -5.70 8.90
N PRO A 18 -1.49 -5.42 8.75
CA PRO A 18 -2.26 -5.85 7.58
C PRO A 18 -1.70 -5.29 6.27
N LEU A 19 -1.16 -4.07 6.30
CA LEU A 19 -0.57 -3.43 5.14
C LEU A 19 0.70 -4.17 4.67
N ALA A 20 1.59 -4.52 5.59
CA ALA A 20 2.77 -5.31 5.28
C ALA A 20 2.40 -6.71 4.78
N PHE A 21 1.37 -7.32 5.37
CA PHE A 21 0.89 -8.64 4.97
C PHE A 21 0.27 -8.64 3.57
N ALA A 22 -0.44 -7.58 3.16
CA ALA A 22 -1.05 -7.46 1.84
C ALA A 22 0.00 -7.43 0.70
N GLY A 23 1.21 -6.98 0.96
CA GLY A 23 2.28 -6.92 -0.04
C GLY A 23 2.70 -8.31 -0.56
N ILE A 24 2.74 -9.33 0.31
CA ILE A 24 3.20 -10.67 -0.06
C ILE A 24 2.31 -11.31 -1.16
N PRO A 25 0.98 -11.41 -1.01
CA PRO A 25 0.13 -11.97 -2.06
C PRO A 25 0.19 -11.18 -3.37
N ILE A 26 0.28 -9.85 -3.31
CA ILE A 26 0.28 -8.99 -4.50
C ILE A 26 1.55 -9.19 -5.31
N TYR A 27 2.72 -9.20 -4.67
CA TYR A 27 4.00 -9.23 -5.39
C TYR A 27 4.56 -10.64 -5.63
N LEU A 28 4.12 -11.62 -4.87
CA LEU A 28 4.62 -12.99 -4.99
C LEU A 28 3.57 -13.93 -5.61
N HIS A 29 2.36 -13.97 -5.07
CA HIS A 29 1.34 -14.92 -5.50
C HIS A 29 0.58 -14.49 -6.75
N ALA A 30 0.29 -13.19 -6.93
CA ALA A 30 -0.44 -12.73 -8.11
C ALA A 30 0.33 -12.95 -9.42
N PRO A 31 1.63 -12.62 -9.55
CA PRO A 31 2.41 -12.93 -10.74
C PRO A 31 2.46 -14.43 -11.05
N ASP A 32 2.68 -15.25 -10.05
CA ASP A 32 2.72 -16.71 -10.19
C ASP A 32 1.36 -17.27 -10.65
N TYR A 33 0.27 -16.81 -10.06
CA TYR A 33 -1.09 -17.20 -10.43
C TYR A 33 -1.40 -16.89 -11.90
N TYR A 34 -1.04 -15.68 -12.37
CA TYR A 34 -1.27 -15.27 -13.76
C TYR A 34 -0.35 -15.98 -14.76
N ALA A 35 0.87 -16.32 -14.35
CA ALA A 35 1.78 -17.08 -15.20
C ALA A 35 1.38 -18.55 -15.30
N SER A 36 1.15 -19.21 -14.16
CA SER A 36 0.93 -20.65 -14.08
C SER A 36 -0.48 -21.08 -14.49
N ASN A 37 -1.52 -20.33 -14.05
CA ASN A 37 -2.92 -20.71 -14.26
C ASN A 37 -3.56 -20.05 -15.48
N LEU A 38 -3.13 -18.85 -15.85
CA LEU A 38 -3.71 -18.10 -16.95
C LEU A 38 -2.80 -18.04 -18.19
N GLY A 39 -1.61 -18.66 -18.11
CA GLY A 39 -0.71 -18.83 -19.24
C GLY A 39 -0.06 -17.55 -19.78
N ILE A 40 -0.02 -16.47 -18.99
CA ILE A 40 0.66 -15.24 -19.36
C ILE A 40 2.15 -15.42 -19.18
N LYS A 41 2.94 -15.03 -20.18
CA LYS A 41 4.39 -15.10 -20.10
C LYS A 41 4.91 -14.28 -18.91
N ILE A 42 5.76 -14.89 -18.09
CA ILE A 42 6.33 -14.25 -16.91
C ILE A 42 7.07 -12.94 -17.23
N GLU A 43 7.70 -12.87 -18.41
CA GLU A 43 8.35 -11.66 -18.92
C GLU A 43 7.36 -10.50 -19.07
N THR A 44 6.16 -10.77 -19.61
CA THR A 44 5.11 -9.77 -19.80
C THR A 44 4.59 -9.27 -18.46
N ILE A 45 4.42 -10.17 -17.49
CA ILE A 45 4.03 -9.82 -16.11
C ILE A 45 5.12 -8.97 -15.47
N GLY A 46 6.40 -9.34 -15.63
CA GLY A 46 7.52 -8.59 -15.10
C GLY A 46 7.59 -7.16 -15.67
N ILE A 47 7.37 -6.98 -16.97
CA ILE A 47 7.30 -5.66 -17.61
C ILE A 47 6.12 -4.85 -17.05
N ALA A 48 4.94 -5.46 -16.90
CA ALA A 48 3.77 -4.80 -16.34
C ALA A 48 4.04 -4.31 -14.90
N LEU A 49 4.66 -5.14 -14.07
CA LEU A 49 5.04 -4.76 -12.71
C LEU A 49 6.10 -3.65 -12.69
N LEU A 50 7.08 -3.68 -13.59
CA LEU A 50 8.08 -2.63 -13.72
C LEU A 50 7.43 -1.28 -14.06
N VAL A 51 6.54 -1.28 -15.06
CA VAL A 51 5.80 -0.07 -15.46
C VAL A 51 4.99 0.47 -14.29
N LEU A 52 4.29 -0.39 -13.56
CA LEU A 52 3.53 0.01 -12.37
C LEU A 52 4.43 0.63 -11.28
N ARG A 53 5.61 0.07 -11.05
CA ARG A 53 6.59 0.65 -10.11
C ARG A 53 7.07 2.04 -10.52
N LEU A 54 7.23 2.27 -11.81
CA LEU A 54 7.53 3.62 -12.31
C LEU A 54 6.38 4.59 -12.05
N PHE A 55 5.14 4.16 -12.25
CA PHE A 55 3.96 4.97 -11.89
C PHE A 55 3.92 5.28 -10.39
N ASP A 56 4.16 4.30 -9.53
CA ASP A 56 4.21 4.50 -8.07
C ASP A 56 5.26 5.56 -7.70
N ALA A 57 6.46 5.50 -8.30
CA ALA A 57 7.52 6.46 -8.03
C ALA A 57 7.14 7.93 -8.33
N PHE A 58 6.23 8.15 -9.29
CA PHE A 58 5.69 9.47 -9.59
C PHE A 58 4.48 9.82 -8.72
N LEU A 59 3.62 8.84 -8.44
CA LEU A 59 2.38 9.06 -7.69
C LEU A 59 2.63 9.26 -6.19
N ASP A 60 3.59 8.56 -5.60
CA ASP A 60 3.87 8.65 -4.16
C ASP A 60 4.20 10.08 -3.68
N PRO A 61 5.10 10.84 -4.35
CA PRO A 61 5.33 12.24 -3.97
C PRO A 61 4.09 13.13 -4.17
N LEU A 62 3.28 12.84 -5.20
CA LEU A 62 2.06 13.58 -5.46
C LEU A 62 1.01 13.32 -4.37
N ILE A 63 0.82 12.06 -3.99
CA ILE A 63 -0.05 11.64 -2.89
C ILE A 63 0.40 12.30 -1.58
N GLY A 64 1.72 12.33 -1.32
CA GLY A 64 2.28 13.01 -0.15
C GLY A 64 1.90 14.49 -0.08
N ARG A 65 2.09 15.22 -1.19
CA ARG A 65 1.72 16.65 -1.28
C ARG A 65 0.23 16.87 -1.08
N ILE A 66 -0.62 16.06 -1.73
CA ILE A 66 -2.07 16.15 -1.60
C ILE A 66 -2.49 15.85 -0.15
N SER A 67 -1.92 14.83 0.46
CA SER A 67 -2.20 14.47 1.85
C SER A 67 -1.79 15.57 2.85
N ASP A 68 -0.68 16.26 2.60
CA ASP A 68 -0.23 17.35 3.45
C ASP A 68 -1.12 18.59 3.30
N TYR A 69 -1.56 18.90 2.09
CA TYR A 69 -2.50 19.98 1.84
C TYR A 69 -3.87 19.72 2.48
N PHE A 70 -4.35 18.47 2.42
CA PHE A 70 -5.64 18.06 2.98
C PHE A 70 -5.51 17.38 4.34
N PHE A 71 -4.68 17.90 5.22
CA PHE A 71 -4.42 17.35 6.55
C PHE A 71 -5.68 16.95 7.33
N TYR A 72 -6.74 17.76 7.25
CA TYR A 72 -7.99 17.54 7.98
C TYR A 72 -8.78 16.30 7.54
N ILE A 73 -8.55 15.79 6.33
CA ILE A 73 -9.26 14.64 5.77
C ILE A 73 -8.39 13.38 5.61
N ARG A 74 -7.19 13.35 6.23
CA ARG A 74 -6.28 12.19 6.16
C ARG A 74 -6.95 10.86 6.49
N HIS A 75 -7.82 10.84 7.50
CA HIS A 75 -8.58 9.64 7.84
C HIS A 75 -9.47 9.17 6.68
N LYS A 76 -10.11 10.10 5.93
CA LYS A 76 -10.90 9.75 4.75
C LYS A 76 -10.03 9.20 3.62
N ILE A 77 -8.81 9.74 3.45
CA ILE A 77 -7.83 9.25 2.47
C ILE A 77 -7.42 7.82 2.83
N ILE A 78 -7.18 7.51 4.10
CA ILE A 78 -6.89 6.14 4.55
C ILE A 78 -8.07 5.20 4.28
N TYR A 79 -9.31 5.61 4.55
CA TYR A 79 -10.49 4.78 4.26
C TYR A 79 -10.65 4.53 2.76
N SER A 80 -10.46 5.56 1.91
CA SER A 80 -10.51 5.39 0.45
C SER A 80 -9.38 4.49 -0.04
N GLY A 81 -8.17 4.62 0.50
CA GLY A 81 -7.05 3.73 0.21
C GLY A 81 -7.34 2.28 0.60
N SER A 82 -7.93 2.06 1.77
CA SER A 82 -8.33 0.72 2.23
C SER A 82 -9.38 0.09 1.32
N PHE A 83 -10.36 0.88 0.86
CA PHE A 83 -11.36 0.41 -0.10
C PHE A 83 -10.72 0.04 -1.44
N LEU A 84 -9.83 0.89 -1.98
CA LEU A 84 -9.12 0.62 -3.23
C LEU A 84 -8.23 -0.62 -3.12
N LEU A 85 -7.51 -0.78 -2.00
CA LEU A 85 -6.68 -1.95 -1.75
C LEU A 85 -7.52 -3.23 -1.72
N ALA A 86 -8.64 -3.22 -0.99
CA ALA A 86 -9.55 -4.37 -0.90
C ALA A 86 -10.18 -4.72 -2.25
N LEU A 87 -10.61 -3.71 -3.02
CA LEU A 87 -11.18 -3.89 -4.34
C LEU A 87 -10.14 -4.46 -5.32
N GLY A 88 -8.95 -3.86 -5.37
CA GLY A 88 -7.85 -4.33 -6.21
C GLY A 88 -7.44 -5.75 -5.86
N PHE A 89 -7.34 -6.06 -4.56
CA PHE A 89 -7.02 -7.40 -4.08
C PHE A 89 -8.07 -8.43 -4.51
N TRP A 90 -9.36 -8.09 -4.39
CA TRP A 90 -10.42 -8.96 -4.88
C TRP A 90 -10.34 -9.17 -6.39
N MET A 91 -10.09 -8.10 -7.16
CA MET A 91 -9.97 -8.16 -8.63
C MET A 91 -8.79 -9.02 -9.10
N VAL A 92 -7.64 -8.97 -8.40
CA VAL A 92 -6.44 -9.77 -8.74
C VAL A 92 -6.75 -11.25 -8.78
N PHE A 93 -7.51 -11.76 -7.82
CA PHE A 93 -7.82 -13.19 -7.72
C PHE A 93 -9.13 -13.61 -8.41
N HIS A 94 -9.84 -12.64 -9.03
CA HIS A 94 -11.05 -12.89 -9.82
C HIS A 94 -10.88 -12.31 -11.23
N PRO A 95 -10.00 -12.89 -12.07
CA PRO A 95 -9.81 -12.41 -13.43
C PRO A 95 -11.10 -12.55 -14.23
N TYR A 96 -11.50 -11.49 -14.91
CA TYR A 96 -12.72 -11.42 -15.69
C TYR A 96 -12.46 -10.91 -17.11
N GLY A 97 -13.11 -11.52 -18.08
CA GLY A 97 -13.10 -11.07 -19.48
C GLY A 97 -11.95 -11.63 -20.32
N SER A 98 -11.88 -11.19 -21.57
CA SER A 98 -10.91 -11.68 -22.56
C SER A 98 -9.55 -10.99 -22.48
N TYR A 99 -9.47 -9.83 -21.81
CA TYR A 99 -8.24 -9.02 -21.72
C TYR A 99 -7.54 -9.21 -20.37
N ILE A 100 -7.09 -10.43 -20.10
CA ILE A 100 -6.53 -10.85 -18.80
C ILE A 100 -5.33 -9.98 -18.37
N LEU A 101 -4.45 -9.58 -19.31
CA LEU A 101 -3.30 -8.72 -19.01
C LEU A 101 -3.71 -7.31 -18.58
N ALA A 102 -4.71 -6.71 -19.26
CA ALA A 102 -5.22 -5.40 -18.88
C ALA A 102 -5.93 -5.45 -17.52
N TRP A 103 -6.63 -6.55 -17.24
CA TRP A 103 -7.24 -6.79 -15.93
C TRP A 103 -6.21 -6.90 -14.82
N PHE A 104 -5.12 -7.66 -15.05
CA PHE A 104 -3.99 -7.75 -14.14
C PHE A 104 -3.39 -6.37 -13.85
N PHE A 105 -3.10 -5.60 -14.92
CA PHE A 105 -2.53 -4.26 -14.77
C PHE A 105 -3.43 -3.34 -13.95
N LEU A 106 -4.73 -3.30 -14.24
CA LEU A 106 -5.70 -2.48 -13.52
C LEU A 106 -5.82 -2.89 -12.05
N SER A 107 -5.92 -4.19 -11.77
CA SER A 107 -6.07 -4.69 -10.41
C SER A 107 -4.84 -4.45 -9.56
N ILE A 108 -3.63 -4.68 -10.08
CA ILE A 108 -2.40 -4.36 -9.35
C ILE A 108 -2.25 -2.84 -9.17
N PHE A 109 -2.59 -2.03 -10.17
CA PHE A 109 -2.58 -0.57 -10.05
C PHE A 109 -3.48 -0.08 -8.92
N LEU A 110 -4.70 -0.61 -8.79
CA LEU A 110 -5.59 -0.28 -7.67
C LEU A 110 -5.03 -0.72 -6.32
N CYS A 111 -4.39 -1.89 -6.27
CA CYS A 111 -3.72 -2.37 -5.06
C CYS A 111 -2.58 -1.44 -4.63
N THR A 112 -1.68 -1.09 -5.55
CA THR A 112 -0.51 -0.25 -5.25
C THR A 112 -0.93 1.16 -4.88
N LEU A 113 -1.89 1.75 -5.60
CA LEU A 113 -2.46 3.05 -5.28
C LEU A 113 -3.09 3.06 -3.88
N GLY A 114 -3.91 2.07 -3.56
CA GLY A 114 -4.52 1.92 -2.23
C GLY A 114 -3.47 1.75 -1.14
N PHE A 115 -2.45 0.93 -1.40
CA PHE A 115 -1.32 0.73 -0.49
C PHE A 115 -0.56 2.03 -0.22
N SER A 116 -0.21 2.79 -1.27
CA SER A 116 0.51 4.07 -1.16
C SER A 116 -0.31 5.11 -0.39
N LEU A 117 -1.62 5.23 -0.67
CA LEU A 117 -2.51 6.12 0.07
C LEU A 117 -2.49 5.82 1.58
N ILE A 118 -2.54 4.57 1.96
CA ILE A 118 -2.52 4.17 3.37
C ILE A 118 -1.12 4.38 3.96
N ALA A 119 -0.07 3.87 3.30
CA ALA A 119 1.30 3.88 3.81
C ALA A 119 1.80 5.30 4.06
N ILE A 120 1.64 6.21 3.10
CA ILE A 120 2.09 7.60 3.20
C ILE A 120 1.36 8.33 4.33
N ASN A 121 0.04 8.15 4.43
CA ASN A 121 -0.74 8.81 5.49
C ASN A 121 -0.45 8.27 6.89
N ILE A 122 -0.24 6.97 7.05
CA ILE A 122 0.14 6.38 8.34
C ILE A 122 1.54 6.86 8.75
N GLN A 123 2.50 6.91 7.83
CA GLN A 123 3.84 7.42 8.12
C GLN A 123 3.80 8.90 8.55
N ALA A 124 2.97 9.71 7.90
CA ALA A 124 2.78 11.10 8.27
C ALA A 124 2.18 11.25 9.69
N PHE A 125 1.26 10.37 10.11
CA PHE A 125 0.79 10.35 11.50
C PHE A 125 1.90 10.02 12.50
N GLY A 126 2.76 9.05 12.18
CA GLY A 126 3.92 8.71 13.02
C GLY A 126 4.92 9.87 13.16
N GLY A 127 5.11 10.65 12.11
CA GLY A 127 6.01 11.83 12.11
C GLY A 127 5.48 13.04 12.88
N LEU A 128 4.16 13.11 13.13
CA LEU A 128 3.53 14.19 13.89
C LEU A 128 3.65 14.02 15.41
N TRP A 129 4.10 12.88 15.88
CA TRP A 129 4.38 12.70 17.29
C TRP A 129 5.68 13.45 17.63
N ASP A 130 5.57 14.43 18.51
CA ASP A 130 6.72 15.16 19.10
C ASP A 130 7.49 14.21 20.04
N ILE A 131 8.36 13.42 19.41
CA ILE A 131 9.01 12.28 20.05
C ILE A 131 10.51 12.57 20.20
N SER A 132 11.05 12.33 21.38
CA SER A 132 12.50 12.33 21.57
C SER A 132 13.17 11.29 20.65
N SER A 133 14.39 11.56 20.18
CA SER A 133 15.13 10.69 19.24
C SER A 133 15.15 9.21 19.64
N ARG A 134 15.19 8.92 20.96
CA ARG A 134 15.11 7.55 21.49
C ARG A 134 13.76 6.87 21.29
N GLN A 135 12.66 7.62 21.29
CA GLN A 135 11.32 7.09 21.10
C GLN A 135 11.03 6.88 19.61
N VAL A 136 11.57 7.73 18.72
CA VAL A 136 11.52 7.54 17.27
C VAL A 136 12.13 6.21 16.87
N ILE A 137 13.31 5.89 17.44
CA ILE A 137 13.98 4.61 17.20
C ILE A 137 13.10 3.43 17.63
N LYS A 138 12.46 3.50 18.80
CA LYS A 138 11.53 2.43 19.24
C LYS A 138 10.35 2.23 18.32
N VAL A 139 9.72 3.30 17.83
CA VAL A 139 8.59 3.23 16.89
C VAL A 139 9.02 2.59 15.57
N ILE A 140 10.20 2.95 15.06
CA ILE A 140 10.73 2.40 13.80
C ILE A 140 11.15 0.94 13.95
N THR A 141 11.69 0.55 15.11
CA THR A 141 12.19 -0.83 15.35
C THR A 141 11.05 -1.83 15.54
N ILE A 142 9.89 -1.40 16.04
CA ILE A 142 8.72 -2.27 16.29
C ILE A 142 7.85 -2.40 15.00
N ARG A 143 8.10 -1.58 13.98
CA ARG A 143 7.44 -1.65 12.69
C ARG A 143 8.00 -2.76 11.80
#